data_4f309790dfb82aefc2eb32fd4b2dbadb
#
_entry.id   4f309790dfb82aefc2eb32fd4b2dbadb
#
_cell.length_a   1.000
_cell.length_b   1.000
_cell.length_c   1.000
_cell.angle_alpha   90.00
_cell.angle_beta   90.00
_cell.angle_gamma   90.00
#
_symmetry.space_group_name_H-M   'P 1'
#
loop_
_entity.id
_entity.type
_entity.pdbx_description
1 polymer ?
#
loop_
_entity_poly.entity_id
_entity_poly.type
_entity_poly.pdbx_seq_one_letter_code
_entity_poly.pdbx_strand_id
1 'polypeptide(L)'
;MKKSLVLAMAMALGVTASAYAANPFSDVPAGHWAYDSVNKLAAAGIVDGYGNGTFGGDRLMTRYEMAQIVAKAMAKGANVDRLAAEFADELDSLGVRVAALEKKSDNVKINAQIRAMYQSYDKGTWKGTNHTSTLRSRIWLNGQINEDWKYVGMIQNQQDLINDSGDEKTEFQRAFVTGRIGGVKVEAGRNNTALGGGVGNILSHRTDAVKLGFGKDIKLGLQYGKVANATAVALEADGKTPKFNDGSLAGKYWAATLGGQVGALGLNAGYYDFKDVTNLGGQDDSIWSIGADYKFGDFKLDATYLRSDVDKQEIGGQKVDKDGYVIGL
;
A
#
# COMPACT_ATOMS: atom_id res chain seq x y z
N MET A 1 -14.04 -39.35 -16.79
CA MET A 1 -13.56 -38.27 -15.89
C MET A 1 -12.09 -38.41 -15.52
N LYS A 2 -11.52 -39.61 -15.35
CA LYS A 2 -10.14 -39.83 -14.90
C LYS A 2 -9.04 -39.37 -15.87
N LYS A 3 -9.24 -39.53 -17.18
CA LYS A 3 -8.24 -39.18 -18.23
C LYS A 3 -8.07 -37.67 -18.40
N SER A 4 -9.15 -36.90 -18.25
CA SER A 4 -9.14 -35.43 -18.35
C SER A 4 -8.50 -34.74 -17.15
N LEU A 5 -8.51 -35.36 -15.97
CA LEU A 5 -7.95 -34.76 -14.74
C LEU A 5 -6.41 -34.76 -14.78
N VAL A 6 -5.79 -35.84 -15.23
CA VAL A 6 -4.32 -35.95 -15.36
C VAL A 6 -3.80 -34.95 -16.41
N LEU A 7 -4.56 -34.78 -17.52
CA LEU A 7 -4.21 -33.81 -18.55
C LEU A 7 -4.34 -32.35 -18.07
N ALA A 8 -5.38 -32.05 -17.27
CA ALA A 8 -5.57 -30.72 -16.68
C ALA A 8 -4.45 -30.37 -15.71
N MET A 9 -3.98 -31.32 -14.91
CA MET A 9 -2.84 -31.11 -13.99
C MET A 9 -1.52 -30.86 -14.75
N ALA A 10 -1.27 -31.56 -15.85
CA ALA A 10 -0.08 -31.37 -16.68
C ALA A 10 -0.04 -29.96 -17.34
N MET A 11 -1.21 -29.43 -17.73
CA MET A 11 -1.30 -28.08 -18.31
C MET A 11 -1.18 -26.96 -17.27
N ALA A 12 -1.57 -27.21 -16.01
CA ALA A 12 -1.49 -26.22 -14.95
C ALA A 12 -0.04 -25.95 -14.45
N LEU A 13 0.90 -26.84 -14.75
CA LEU A 13 2.26 -26.77 -14.23
C LEU A 13 3.22 -25.88 -15.04
N GLY A 14 2.87 -25.46 -16.26
CA GLY A 14 3.69 -24.54 -17.06
C GLY A 14 5.16 -24.99 -17.23
N VAL A 15 5.44 -26.31 -17.28
CA VAL A 15 6.79 -26.88 -17.20
C VAL A 15 7.58 -26.54 -18.46
N THR A 16 8.58 -25.68 -18.33
CA THR A 16 9.62 -25.48 -19.35
C THR A 16 10.44 -26.77 -19.49
N ALA A 17 10.63 -27.20 -20.72
CA ALA A 17 11.31 -28.44 -21.08
C ALA A 17 12.70 -28.57 -20.44
N SER A 18 12.86 -29.50 -19.49
CA SER A 18 14.13 -29.96 -18.99
C SER A 18 14.27 -31.44 -19.33
N ALA A 19 15.43 -31.84 -19.80
CA ALA A 19 15.89 -33.17 -20.23
C ALA A 19 14.97 -34.34 -19.85
N TYR A 20 14.41 -35.02 -20.84
CA TYR A 20 13.57 -36.20 -20.68
C TYR A 20 14.37 -37.35 -20.03
N ALA A 21 14.18 -37.55 -18.75
CA ALA A 21 14.46 -38.83 -18.16
C ALA A 21 13.46 -39.86 -18.74
N ALA A 22 13.90 -41.09 -19.03
CA ALA A 22 13.03 -42.16 -19.53
C ALA A 22 11.86 -42.35 -18.53
N ASN A 23 10.64 -42.59 -19.08
CA ASN A 23 9.46 -42.81 -18.24
C ASN A 23 9.71 -43.99 -17.27
N PRO A 24 9.55 -43.78 -15.96
CA PRO A 24 9.82 -44.80 -14.97
C PRO A 24 8.77 -45.92 -14.93
N PHE A 25 7.69 -45.81 -15.72
CA PHE A 25 6.54 -46.69 -15.64
C PHE A 25 6.43 -47.62 -16.84
N SER A 26 6.49 -48.92 -16.60
CA SER A 26 6.47 -49.95 -17.62
C SER A 26 5.13 -50.13 -18.38
N ASP A 27 4.03 -49.71 -17.74
CA ASP A 27 2.66 -49.78 -18.27
C ASP A 27 2.24 -48.52 -19.06
N VAL A 28 3.15 -47.57 -19.25
CA VAL A 28 2.92 -46.36 -20.08
C VAL A 28 4.03 -46.31 -21.13
N PRO A 29 3.94 -47.08 -22.21
CA PRO A 29 4.97 -47.15 -23.26
C PRO A 29 4.99 -45.85 -24.09
N ALA A 30 6.12 -45.57 -24.78
CA ALA A 30 6.35 -44.35 -25.57
C ALA A 30 5.27 -44.01 -26.60
N GLY A 31 4.51 -45.00 -27.09
CA GLY A 31 3.37 -44.80 -28.00
C GLY A 31 2.03 -44.52 -27.28
N HIS A 32 1.99 -44.50 -25.97
CA HIS A 32 0.75 -44.26 -25.23
C HIS A 32 0.39 -42.75 -25.23
N TRP A 33 -0.86 -42.42 -25.43
CA TRP A 33 -1.35 -41.04 -25.53
C TRP A 33 -0.99 -40.16 -24.28
N ALA A 34 -0.86 -40.80 -23.13
CA ALA A 34 -0.56 -40.09 -21.87
C ALA A 34 0.96 -40.04 -21.53
N TYR A 35 1.82 -40.63 -22.37
CA TYR A 35 3.25 -40.81 -22.08
C TYR A 35 3.93 -39.52 -21.64
N ASP A 36 3.84 -38.47 -22.44
CA ASP A 36 4.49 -37.20 -22.16
C ASP A 36 3.97 -36.52 -20.89
N SER A 37 2.65 -36.60 -20.67
CA SER A 37 2.02 -36.00 -19.50
C SER A 37 2.40 -36.73 -18.20
N VAL A 38 2.38 -38.05 -18.20
CA VAL A 38 2.78 -38.89 -17.08
C VAL A 38 4.27 -38.72 -16.80
N ASN A 39 5.11 -38.70 -17.81
CA ASN A 39 6.55 -38.51 -17.69
C ASN A 39 6.87 -37.13 -17.06
N LYS A 40 6.21 -36.05 -17.51
CA LYS A 40 6.35 -34.72 -16.92
C LYS A 40 5.93 -34.65 -15.45
N LEU A 41 4.83 -35.31 -15.08
CA LEU A 41 4.34 -35.35 -13.70
C LEU A 41 5.28 -36.19 -12.82
N ALA A 42 5.83 -37.29 -13.34
CA ALA A 42 6.83 -38.10 -12.64
C ALA A 42 8.14 -37.35 -12.45
N ALA A 43 8.65 -36.70 -13.52
CA ALA A 43 9.86 -35.89 -13.44
C ALA A 43 9.72 -34.70 -12.48
N ALA A 44 8.54 -34.12 -12.35
CA ALA A 44 8.21 -33.11 -11.36
C ALA A 44 8.02 -33.67 -9.95
N GLY A 45 8.05 -35.00 -9.75
CA GLY A 45 7.83 -35.66 -8.46
C GLY A 45 6.40 -35.47 -7.93
N ILE A 46 5.43 -35.32 -8.81
CA ILE A 46 4.00 -35.20 -8.45
C ILE A 46 3.34 -36.56 -8.43
N VAL A 47 3.78 -37.46 -9.33
CA VAL A 47 3.30 -38.82 -9.44
C VAL A 47 4.48 -39.78 -9.30
N ASP A 48 4.39 -40.69 -8.33
CA ASP A 48 5.43 -41.70 -8.08
C ASP A 48 5.08 -43.08 -8.66
N GLY A 49 3.85 -43.28 -9.10
CA GLY A 49 3.32 -44.59 -9.47
C GLY A 49 3.14 -45.51 -8.28
N TYR A 50 3.10 -46.82 -8.56
CA TYR A 50 3.06 -47.85 -7.55
C TYR A 50 4.45 -48.48 -7.42
N GLY A 51 4.80 -48.97 -6.23
CA GLY A 51 6.15 -49.49 -5.91
C GLY A 51 6.65 -50.63 -6.78
N ASN A 52 5.84 -51.14 -7.72
CA ASN A 52 6.18 -52.17 -8.69
C ASN A 52 6.64 -51.59 -10.05
N GLY A 53 6.86 -50.28 -10.17
CA GLY A 53 7.28 -49.64 -11.41
C GLY A 53 6.16 -49.44 -12.41
N THR A 54 4.90 -49.41 -11.99
CA THR A 54 3.73 -49.13 -12.84
C THR A 54 3.05 -47.83 -12.45
N PHE A 55 2.40 -47.16 -13.43
CA PHE A 55 1.54 -45.99 -13.21
C PHE A 55 0.14 -46.40 -12.74
N GLY A 56 -0.36 -47.55 -13.21
CA GLY A 56 -1.68 -48.07 -12.85
C GLY A 56 -2.85 -47.29 -13.46
N GLY A 57 -2.72 -46.85 -14.70
CA GLY A 57 -3.70 -45.98 -15.38
C GLY A 57 -5.12 -46.53 -15.46
N ASP A 58 -5.29 -47.84 -15.42
CA ASP A 58 -6.59 -48.53 -15.47
C ASP A 58 -7.14 -48.87 -14.07
N ARG A 59 -6.35 -48.63 -13.03
CA ARG A 59 -6.75 -48.85 -11.63
C ARG A 59 -7.69 -47.76 -11.12
N LEU A 60 -8.63 -48.13 -10.25
CA LEU A 60 -9.39 -47.18 -9.46
C LEU A 60 -8.49 -46.53 -8.41
N MET A 61 -8.44 -45.20 -8.39
CA MET A 61 -7.71 -44.42 -7.43
C MET A 61 -8.62 -44.03 -6.26
N THR A 62 -8.14 -44.18 -5.05
CA THR A 62 -8.83 -43.70 -3.84
C THR A 62 -8.77 -42.18 -3.73
N ARG A 63 -9.68 -41.55 -2.95
CA ARG A 63 -9.63 -40.13 -2.68
C ARG A 63 -8.32 -39.72 -1.99
N TYR A 64 -7.79 -40.54 -1.08
CA TYR A 64 -6.51 -40.28 -0.41
C TYR A 64 -5.31 -40.30 -1.37
N GLU A 65 -5.26 -41.24 -2.32
CA GLU A 65 -4.21 -41.26 -3.35
C GLU A 65 -4.28 -39.99 -4.22
N MET A 66 -5.49 -39.53 -4.57
CA MET A 66 -5.68 -38.30 -5.31
C MET A 66 -5.26 -37.07 -4.46
N ALA A 67 -5.63 -37.03 -3.18
CA ALA A 67 -5.22 -35.96 -2.27
C ALA A 67 -3.69 -35.86 -2.13
N GLN A 68 -2.96 -37.00 -2.08
CA GLN A 68 -1.50 -37.00 -2.07
C GLN A 68 -0.92 -36.36 -3.34
N ILE A 69 -1.49 -36.64 -4.52
CA ILE A 69 -1.06 -36.04 -5.79
C ILE A 69 -1.33 -34.52 -5.76
N VAL A 70 -2.51 -34.10 -5.27
CA VAL A 70 -2.86 -32.68 -5.11
C VAL A 70 -1.88 -31.99 -4.14
N ALA A 71 -1.56 -32.60 -3.00
CA ALA A 71 -0.59 -32.08 -2.03
C ALA A 71 0.80 -31.88 -2.66
N LYS A 72 1.30 -32.85 -3.42
CA LYS A 72 2.58 -32.74 -4.12
C LYS A 72 2.57 -31.64 -5.18
N ALA A 73 1.48 -31.52 -5.93
CA ALA A 73 1.31 -30.46 -6.92
C ALA A 73 1.30 -29.07 -6.28
N MET A 74 0.62 -28.91 -5.12
CA MET A 74 0.64 -27.68 -4.32
C MET A 74 2.05 -27.32 -3.83
N ALA A 75 2.78 -28.32 -3.30
CA ALA A 75 4.16 -28.12 -2.83
C ALA A 75 5.11 -27.69 -3.95
N LYS A 76 4.79 -27.98 -5.21
CA LYS A 76 5.54 -27.56 -6.40
C LYS A 76 5.01 -26.25 -7.01
N GLY A 77 4.06 -25.58 -6.35
CA GLY A 77 3.52 -24.29 -6.80
C GLY A 77 2.50 -24.34 -7.92
N ALA A 78 1.92 -25.53 -8.21
CA ALA A 78 0.87 -25.65 -9.20
C ALA A 78 -0.44 -25.02 -8.72
N ASN A 79 -1.17 -24.36 -9.62
CA ASN A 79 -2.51 -23.89 -9.33
C ASN A 79 -3.52 -25.03 -9.38
N VAL A 80 -3.85 -25.56 -8.21
CA VAL A 80 -4.78 -26.69 -8.02
C VAL A 80 -5.93 -26.34 -7.07
N ASP A 81 -6.26 -25.06 -6.93
CA ASP A 81 -7.21 -24.54 -5.96
C ASP A 81 -8.55 -25.28 -5.92
N ARG A 82 -9.12 -25.60 -7.08
CA ARG A 82 -10.38 -26.35 -7.17
C ARG A 82 -10.25 -27.80 -6.68
N LEU A 83 -9.10 -28.43 -6.95
CA LEU A 83 -8.83 -29.79 -6.45
C LEU A 83 -8.52 -29.77 -4.95
N ALA A 84 -7.79 -28.78 -4.48
CA ALA A 84 -7.53 -28.61 -3.07
C ALA A 84 -8.81 -28.40 -2.26
N ALA A 85 -9.79 -27.65 -2.80
CA ALA A 85 -11.10 -27.51 -2.18
C ALA A 85 -11.92 -28.81 -2.21
N GLU A 86 -11.87 -29.58 -3.30
CA GLU A 86 -12.56 -30.87 -3.44
C GLU A 86 -12.02 -31.96 -2.49
N PHE A 87 -10.71 -31.93 -2.21
CA PHE A 87 -10.01 -32.91 -1.37
C PHE A 87 -9.59 -32.34 -0.01
N ALA A 88 -10.27 -31.30 0.49
CA ALA A 88 -9.88 -30.60 1.69
C ALA A 88 -9.81 -31.51 2.94
N ASP A 89 -10.79 -32.39 3.12
CA ASP A 89 -10.87 -33.31 4.27
C ASP A 89 -9.73 -34.36 4.24
N GLU A 90 -9.41 -34.89 3.07
CA GLU A 90 -8.31 -35.85 2.88
C GLU A 90 -6.96 -35.17 3.09
N LEU A 91 -6.79 -33.94 2.59
CA LEU A 91 -5.57 -33.15 2.77
C LEU A 91 -5.32 -32.83 4.24
N ASP A 92 -6.36 -32.45 4.98
CA ASP A 92 -6.27 -32.19 6.42
C ASP A 92 -5.89 -33.50 7.17
N SER A 93 -6.52 -34.61 6.84
CA SER A 93 -6.19 -35.94 7.40
C SER A 93 -4.76 -36.37 7.11
N LEU A 94 -4.16 -35.94 6.01
CA LEU A 94 -2.76 -36.15 5.66
C LEU A 94 -1.79 -35.16 6.33
N GLY A 95 -2.30 -34.24 7.15
CA GLY A 95 -1.52 -33.17 7.79
C GLY A 95 -1.00 -32.12 6.81
N VAL A 96 -1.51 -32.12 5.60
CA VAL A 96 -1.17 -31.10 4.60
C VAL A 96 -2.04 -29.87 4.89
N ARG A 97 -1.45 -28.88 5.57
CA ARG A 97 -2.11 -27.58 5.69
C ARG A 97 -2.30 -27.00 4.31
N VAL A 98 -3.52 -26.62 4.01
CA VAL A 98 -3.86 -25.98 2.74
C VAL A 98 -3.33 -24.54 2.75
N ALA A 99 -2.01 -24.40 2.83
CA ALA A 99 -1.31 -23.11 2.91
C ALA A 99 -1.64 -22.20 1.72
N ALA A 100 -2.04 -22.76 0.58
CA ALA A 100 -2.48 -22.00 -0.58
C ALA A 100 -3.92 -21.45 -0.41
N LEU A 101 -4.79 -22.18 0.29
CA LEU A 101 -6.13 -21.69 0.64
C LEU A 101 -6.06 -20.72 1.83
N GLU A 102 -5.22 -21.00 2.84
CA GLU A 102 -4.93 -20.07 3.94
C GLU A 102 -4.33 -18.76 3.39
N LYS A 103 -3.45 -18.81 2.41
CA LYS A 103 -2.86 -17.63 1.77
C LYS A 103 -3.87 -16.80 0.96
N LYS A 104 -4.95 -17.39 0.47
CA LYS A 104 -6.07 -16.72 -0.21
C LYS A 104 -7.18 -16.27 0.74
N SER A 105 -7.37 -16.94 1.87
CA SER A 105 -8.37 -16.55 2.86
C SER A 105 -7.91 -15.35 3.69
N ASP A 106 -6.60 -15.15 3.84
CA ASP A 106 -6.02 -14.02 4.57
C ASP A 106 -5.84 -12.80 3.65
N ASN A 107 -6.97 -12.26 3.19
CA ASN A 107 -6.98 -11.02 2.39
C ASN A 107 -6.51 -9.80 3.19
N VAL A 108 -6.39 -9.90 4.52
CA VAL A 108 -5.98 -8.80 5.39
C VAL A 108 -4.73 -9.18 6.18
N LYS A 109 -3.64 -8.46 5.94
CA LYS A 109 -2.42 -8.55 6.75
C LYS A 109 -2.46 -7.50 7.85
N ILE A 110 -2.29 -7.94 9.09
CA ILE A 110 -2.26 -7.08 10.26
C ILE A 110 -0.82 -6.91 10.73
N ASN A 111 -0.39 -5.66 10.90
CA ASN A 111 0.90 -5.31 11.48
C ASN A 111 0.70 -4.35 12.64
N ALA A 112 1.49 -4.47 13.69
CA ALA A 112 1.47 -3.59 14.83
C ALA A 112 2.78 -2.81 14.99
N GLN A 113 2.69 -1.59 15.46
CA GLN A 113 3.84 -0.76 15.83
C GLN A 113 3.58 -0.14 17.19
N ILE A 114 4.54 -0.24 18.09
CA ILE A 114 4.54 0.44 19.38
C ILE A 114 5.72 1.41 19.42
N ARG A 115 5.49 2.61 19.90
CA ARG A 115 6.53 3.63 20.12
C ARG A 115 6.35 4.26 21.47
N ALA A 116 7.32 4.05 22.36
CA ALA A 116 7.48 4.81 23.59
C ALA A 116 8.43 5.99 23.34
N MET A 117 8.10 7.15 23.86
CA MET A 117 8.92 8.34 23.73
C MET A 117 8.84 9.16 25.01
N TYR A 118 10.00 9.52 25.56
CA TYR A 118 10.12 10.47 26.64
C TYR A 118 10.85 11.71 26.12
N GLN A 119 10.30 12.87 26.41
CA GLN A 119 10.90 14.16 26.06
C GLN A 119 10.95 15.06 27.30
N SER A 120 12.07 15.72 27.48
CA SER A 120 12.27 16.75 28.49
C SER A 120 12.86 17.97 27.80
N TYR A 121 12.25 19.13 27.99
CA TYR A 121 12.76 20.35 27.42
C TYR A 121 12.54 21.53 28.39
N ASP A 122 13.50 22.40 28.44
CA ASP A 122 13.39 23.64 29.21
C ASP A 122 12.45 24.63 28.51
N LYS A 123 11.61 25.28 29.28
CA LYS A 123 10.67 26.27 28.77
C LYS A 123 11.33 27.62 28.40
N GLY A 124 12.64 27.66 28.32
CA GLY A 124 13.40 28.87 28.00
C GLY A 124 13.16 30.00 29.02
N THR A 125 12.63 31.15 28.56
CA THR A 125 12.27 32.31 29.41
C THR A 125 11.13 32.01 30.40
N TRP A 126 10.36 30.95 30.19
CA TRP A 126 9.33 30.46 31.11
C TRP A 126 9.97 29.46 32.07
N LYS A 127 10.13 29.83 33.32
CA LYS A 127 10.75 28.97 34.34
C LYS A 127 10.03 27.63 34.43
N GLY A 128 10.79 26.54 34.31
CA GLY A 128 10.34 25.15 34.51
C GLY A 128 10.72 24.22 33.37
N THR A 129 10.68 22.94 33.67
CA THR A 129 10.93 21.85 32.74
C THR A 129 9.59 21.24 32.35
N ASN A 130 9.39 20.98 31.09
CA ASN A 130 8.23 20.23 30.61
C ASN A 130 8.65 18.81 30.26
N HIS A 131 7.94 17.86 30.84
CA HIS A 131 8.16 16.44 30.57
C HIS A 131 6.94 15.86 29.87
N THR A 132 7.16 15.11 28.82
CA THR A 132 6.11 14.32 28.19
C THR A 132 6.60 12.89 28.04
N SER A 133 5.74 11.95 28.33
CA SER A 133 6.00 10.52 28.11
C SER A 133 4.83 9.93 27.35
N THR A 134 5.04 9.61 26.09
CA THR A 134 3.97 9.12 25.22
C THR A 134 4.20 7.67 24.82
N LEU A 135 3.13 6.90 24.89
CA LEU A 135 3.05 5.56 24.31
C LEU A 135 2.08 5.60 23.13
N ARG A 136 2.59 5.32 21.92
CA ARG A 136 1.77 5.27 20.71
C ARG A 136 1.70 3.85 20.18
N SER A 137 0.49 3.36 20.04
CA SER A 137 0.19 2.07 19.40
C SER A 137 -0.47 2.31 18.05
N ARG A 138 -0.03 1.59 17.03
CA ARG A 138 -0.60 1.59 15.69
C ARG A 138 -0.87 0.18 15.22
N ILE A 139 -2.04 -0.04 14.66
CA ILE A 139 -2.43 -1.29 14.00
C ILE A 139 -2.71 -0.97 12.54
N TRP A 140 -1.99 -1.63 11.65
CA TRP A 140 -2.17 -1.54 10.22
C TRP A 140 -2.97 -2.72 9.70
N LEU A 141 -3.94 -2.43 8.86
CA LEU A 141 -4.81 -3.38 8.18
C LEU A 141 -4.57 -3.21 6.67
N ASN A 142 -3.92 -4.18 6.06
CA ASN A 142 -3.62 -4.14 4.63
C ASN A 142 -4.36 -5.28 3.95
N GLY A 143 -5.44 -4.96 3.23
CA GLY A 143 -6.32 -5.93 2.58
C GLY A 143 -6.24 -5.87 1.06
N GLN A 144 -6.19 -7.04 0.41
CA GLN A 144 -6.39 -7.16 -1.03
C GLN A 144 -7.90 -7.33 -1.28
N ILE A 145 -8.51 -6.36 -1.99
CA ILE A 145 -9.95 -6.43 -2.34
C ILE A 145 -10.13 -7.34 -3.56
N ASN A 146 -9.33 -7.11 -4.59
CA ASN A 146 -9.24 -7.93 -5.80
C ASN A 146 -7.86 -7.73 -6.45
N GLU A 147 -7.66 -8.19 -7.67
CA GLU A 147 -6.37 -8.10 -8.38
C GLU A 147 -5.86 -6.66 -8.54
N ASP A 148 -6.78 -5.71 -8.75
CA ASP A 148 -6.47 -4.30 -9.03
C ASP A 148 -6.55 -3.40 -7.80
N TRP A 149 -7.26 -3.79 -6.73
CA TRP A 149 -7.62 -2.91 -5.62
C TRP A 149 -7.14 -3.42 -4.27
N LYS A 150 -6.61 -2.51 -3.47
CA LYS A 150 -6.17 -2.73 -2.09
C LYS A 150 -6.84 -1.75 -1.15
N TYR A 151 -7.12 -2.21 0.06
CA TYR A 151 -7.50 -1.38 1.20
C TYR A 151 -6.33 -1.21 2.15
N VAL A 152 -6.16 -0.01 2.69
CA VAL A 152 -5.19 0.28 3.75
C VAL A 152 -5.89 1.02 4.87
N GLY A 153 -5.90 0.42 6.05
CA GLY A 153 -6.34 1.03 7.29
C GLY A 153 -5.19 1.19 8.28
N MET A 154 -5.23 2.24 9.10
CA MET A 154 -4.35 2.37 10.25
C MET A 154 -5.12 3.00 11.40
N ILE A 155 -5.24 2.25 12.48
CA ILE A 155 -5.78 2.70 13.75
C ILE A 155 -4.61 3.13 14.63
N GLN A 156 -4.71 4.28 15.27
CA GLN A 156 -3.73 4.78 16.21
C GLN A 156 -4.39 5.12 17.53
N ASN A 157 -3.73 4.69 18.61
CA ASN A 157 -3.96 5.17 19.96
C ASN A 157 -2.67 5.83 20.45
N GLN A 158 -2.77 6.93 21.19
CA GLN A 158 -1.62 7.60 21.80
C GLN A 158 -2.01 8.02 23.20
N GLN A 159 -1.18 7.63 24.16
CA GLN A 159 -1.30 7.87 25.58
C GLN A 159 -0.21 8.81 26.03
N ASP A 160 -0.51 9.81 26.87
CA ASP A 160 0.48 10.56 27.63
C ASP A 160 0.54 10.01 29.07
N LEU A 161 1.60 9.29 29.39
CA LEU A 161 1.75 8.57 30.65
C LEU A 161 2.03 9.46 31.86
N ILE A 162 2.31 10.75 31.64
CA ILE A 162 2.64 11.71 32.71
C ILE A 162 1.50 12.71 32.95
N ASN A 163 0.93 13.24 31.87
CA ASN A 163 0.03 14.39 31.96
C ASN A 163 -1.44 14.04 31.68
N ASP A 164 -1.71 12.84 31.19
CA ASP A 164 -3.05 12.44 30.79
C ASP A 164 -3.66 11.50 31.81
N SER A 165 -4.95 11.67 32.09
CA SER A 165 -5.72 10.88 33.04
C SER A 165 -6.35 9.61 32.44
N GLY A 166 -5.96 9.22 31.24
CA GLY A 166 -6.38 7.98 30.58
C GLY A 166 -7.48 8.14 29.54
N ASP A 167 -7.92 9.35 29.21
CA ASP A 167 -8.85 9.63 28.11
C ASP A 167 -8.09 9.72 26.79
N GLU A 168 -7.87 8.58 26.19
CA GLU A 168 -7.06 8.51 24.97
C GLU A 168 -7.91 8.40 23.74
N LYS A 169 -7.48 9.11 22.71
CA LYS A 169 -8.15 9.08 21.43
C LYS A 169 -7.66 7.94 20.56
N THR A 170 -8.55 7.02 20.27
CA THR A 170 -8.31 5.96 19.27
C THR A 170 -9.04 6.32 17.99
N GLU A 171 -8.33 6.45 16.90
CA GLU A 171 -8.90 6.87 15.63
C GLU A 171 -8.25 6.23 14.41
N PHE A 172 -9.00 6.19 13.30
CA PHE A 172 -8.44 5.87 12.00
C PHE A 172 -7.59 7.04 11.50
N GLN A 173 -6.28 6.86 11.53
CA GLN A 173 -5.33 7.81 10.94
C GLN A 173 -5.24 7.66 9.43
N ARG A 174 -5.51 6.46 8.91
CA ARG A 174 -5.61 6.15 7.49
C ARG A 174 -6.75 5.18 7.26
N ALA A 175 -7.51 5.40 6.20
CA ALA A 175 -8.59 4.53 5.74
C ALA A 175 -8.85 4.86 4.27
N PHE A 176 -8.18 4.15 3.37
CA PHE A 176 -8.27 4.43 1.94
C PHE A 176 -8.18 3.17 1.10
N VAL A 177 -8.69 3.26 -0.10
CA VAL A 177 -8.51 2.26 -1.15
C VAL A 177 -7.56 2.80 -2.21
N THR A 178 -6.75 1.94 -2.79
CA THR A 178 -5.88 2.29 -3.90
C THR A 178 -5.90 1.19 -4.96
N GLY A 179 -5.88 1.58 -6.21
CA GLY A 179 -5.93 0.63 -7.32
C GLY A 179 -5.76 1.32 -8.66
N ARG A 180 -6.21 0.62 -9.72
CA ARG A 180 -6.18 1.12 -11.09
C ARG A 180 -7.52 0.92 -11.78
N ILE A 181 -7.89 1.91 -12.59
CA ILE A 181 -9.00 1.83 -13.54
C ILE A 181 -8.40 2.10 -14.91
N GLY A 182 -8.26 1.08 -15.72
CA GLY A 182 -7.48 1.17 -16.96
C GLY A 182 -6.04 1.60 -16.66
N GLY A 183 -5.54 2.63 -17.31
CA GLY A 183 -4.20 3.19 -17.07
C GLY A 183 -4.10 4.17 -15.89
N VAL A 184 -5.22 4.55 -15.26
CA VAL A 184 -5.29 5.58 -14.22
C VAL A 184 -5.08 4.95 -12.85
N LYS A 185 -4.10 5.45 -12.08
CA LYS A 185 -3.96 5.14 -10.67
C LYS A 185 -5.01 5.94 -9.88
N VAL A 186 -5.73 5.27 -8.99
CA VAL A 186 -6.75 5.88 -8.12
C VAL A 186 -6.39 5.61 -6.66
N GLU A 187 -6.49 6.64 -5.83
CA GLU A 187 -6.49 6.54 -4.37
C GLU A 187 -7.68 7.33 -3.84
N ALA A 188 -8.48 6.72 -2.97
CA ALA A 188 -9.67 7.39 -2.41
C ALA A 188 -9.82 7.07 -0.92
N GLY A 189 -10.01 8.11 -0.11
CA GLY A 189 -10.20 8.03 1.34
C GLY A 189 -9.17 8.84 2.12
N ARG A 190 -9.03 8.50 3.41
CA ARG A 190 -8.14 9.20 4.35
C ARG A 190 -6.72 8.69 4.25
N ASN A 191 -5.79 9.53 3.81
CA ASN A 191 -4.37 9.22 3.77
C ASN A 191 -3.52 10.48 4.00
N ASN A 192 -2.24 10.29 4.28
CA ASN A 192 -1.29 11.41 4.28
C ASN A 192 -1.08 11.89 2.86
N THR A 193 -1.10 13.19 2.70
CA THR A 193 -0.85 13.87 1.44
C THR A 193 0.32 14.82 1.63
N ALA A 194 1.30 14.74 0.76
CA ALA A 194 2.33 15.74 0.58
C ALA A 194 2.10 16.41 -0.77
N LEU A 195 1.92 17.71 -0.77
CA LEU A 195 1.79 18.57 -1.94
C LEU A 195 3.01 19.49 -2.01
N GLY A 196 3.39 19.86 -3.19
CA GLY A 196 4.63 20.56 -3.49
C GLY A 196 5.70 19.60 -3.99
N GLY A 197 6.60 20.07 -4.79
CA GLY A 197 7.73 19.31 -5.32
C GLY A 197 9.04 19.81 -4.68
N GLY A 198 10.06 18.95 -4.72
CA GLY A 198 11.39 19.31 -4.23
C GLY A 198 11.45 19.53 -2.73
N VAL A 199 12.14 20.56 -2.31
CA VAL A 199 12.43 20.88 -0.90
C VAL A 199 11.27 21.52 -0.16
N GLY A 200 10.24 21.99 -0.88
CA GLY A 200 9.10 22.71 -0.29
C GLY A 200 7.83 21.87 -0.17
N ASN A 201 7.37 21.65 1.05
CA ASN A 201 6.05 21.09 1.29
C ASN A 201 5.01 22.21 1.40
N ILE A 202 4.12 22.31 0.42
CA ILE A 202 2.95 23.22 0.47
C ILE A 202 1.94 22.68 1.49
N LEU A 203 1.71 21.38 1.48
CA LEU A 203 0.86 20.67 2.42
C LEU A 203 1.48 19.33 2.77
N SER A 204 1.60 19.02 4.05
CA SER A 204 2.02 17.71 4.53
C SER A 204 1.11 17.27 5.69
N HIS A 205 -0.11 16.90 5.35
CA HIS A 205 -1.15 16.55 6.31
C HIS A 205 -1.99 15.36 5.87
N ARG A 206 -2.82 14.88 6.78
CA ARG A 206 -3.89 13.94 6.43
C ARG A 206 -4.95 14.65 5.61
N THR A 207 -5.42 13.96 4.58
CA THR A 207 -6.51 14.45 3.73
C THR A 207 -7.53 13.35 3.52
N ASP A 208 -8.80 13.72 3.45
CA ASP A 208 -9.88 12.91 2.95
C ASP A 208 -10.09 13.30 1.49
N ALA A 209 -9.56 12.50 0.56
CA ALA A 209 -9.43 12.94 -0.82
C ALA A 209 -9.59 11.79 -1.82
N VAL A 210 -9.92 12.17 -3.05
CA VAL A 210 -9.74 11.34 -4.25
C VAL A 210 -8.53 11.87 -5.01
N LYS A 211 -7.63 10.96 -5.37
CA LYS A 211 -6.39 11.27 -6.09
C LYS A 211 -6.31 10.40 -7.33
N LEU A 212 -6.03 11.01 -8.46
CA LEU A 212 -5.88 10.38 -9.76
C LEU A 212 -4.47 10.61 -10.28
N GLY A 213 -3.85 9.57 -10.78
CA GLY A 213 -2.49 9.62 -11.35
C GLY A 213 -2.47 9.05 -12.77
N PHE A 214 -1.93 9.82 -13.70
CA PHE A 214 -1.83 9.49 -15.11
C PHE A 214 -0.37 9.51 -15.58
N GLY A 215 -0.09 8.75 -16.62
CA GLY A 215 1.20 8.73 -17.29
C GLY A 215 2.28 7.86 -16.62
N LYS A 216 3.39 7.71 -17.30
CA LYS A 216 4.58 6.96 -16.85
C LYS A 216 5.79 7.88 -16.70
N ASP A 217 6.28 8.40 -17.80
CA ASP A 217 7.45 9.29 -17.84
C ASP A 217 7.07 10.73 -17.49
N ILE A 218 5.96 11.21 -18.08
CA ILE A 218 5.29 12.44 -17.66
C ILE A 218 4.09 12.03 -16.81
N LYS A 219 4.03 12.52 -15.59
CA LYS A 219 3.02 12.19 -14.59
C LYS A 219 2.14 13.41 -14.35
N LEU A 220 0.84 13.24 -14.61
CA LEU A 220 -0.20 14.19 -14.22
C LEU A 220 -0.89 13.65 -12.97
N GLY A 221 -0.97 14.45 -11.94
CA GLY A 221 -1.73 14.17 -10.71
C GLY A 221 -2.87 15.14 -10.56
N LEU A 222 -4.07 14.63 -10.28
CA LEU A 222 -5.24 15.44 -9.93
C LEU A 222 -5.73 14.99 -8.56
N GLN A 223 -6.07 15.93 -7.69
CA GLN A 223 -6.57 15.63 -6.34
C GLN A 223 -7.71 16.58 -6.00
N TYR A 224 -8.70 16.03 -5.28
CA TYR A 224 -9.79 16.81 -4.69
C TYR A 224 -10.18 16.22 -3.35
N GLY A 225 -10.34 17.08 -2.34
CA GLY A 225 -10.70 16.63 -1.00
C GLY A 225 -10.68 17.76 0.03
N LYS A 226 -10.54 17.36 1.28
CA LYS A 226 -10.35 18.30 2.40
C LYS A 226 -9.19 17.84 3.30
N VAL A 227 -8.58 18.79 3.97
CA VAL A 227 -7.56 18.52 4.99
C VAL A 227 -8.25 17.99 6.25
N ALA A 228 -7.84 16.81 6.71
CA ALA A 228 -8.42 16.17 7.88
C ALA A 228 -7.56 16.45 9.12
N ASN A 229 -8.23 16.88 10.20
CA ASN A 229 -7.63 17.01 11.54
C ASN A 229 -6.26 17.73 11.54
N ALA A 230 -6.21 18.91 10.98
CA ALA A 230 -5.06 19.79 11.18
C ALA A 230 -5.23 20.54 12.50
N THR A 231 -4.20 20.50 13.33
CA THR A 231 -4.18 21.25 14.58
C THR A 231 -4.02 22.74 14.27
N ALA A 232 -5.08 23.52 14.36
CA ALA A 232 -4.97 24.96 14.35
C ALA A 232 -4.66 25.43 15.78
N VAL A 233 -3.71 26.34 15.94
CA VAL A 233 -3.48 27.02 17.20
C VAL A 233 -4.43 28.21 17.26
N ALA A 234 -5.44 28.14 18.12
CA ALA A 234 -6.27 29.27 18.49
C ALA A 234 -5.82 29.78 19.86
N LEU A 235 -6.19 30.98 20.24
CA LEU A 235 -6.06 31.46 21.61
C LEU A 235 -7.36 31.13 22.36
N GLU A 236 -7.23 30.82 23.65
CA GLU A 236 -8.38 30.74 24.56
C GLU A 236 -9.05 32.13 24.68
N ALA A 237 -10.24 32.16 25.29
CA ALA A 237 -11.01 33.41 25.47
C ALA A 237 -10.23 34.48 26.25
N ASP A 238 -9.16 34.13 26.97
CA ASP A 238 -8.25 35.03 27.64
C ASP A 238 -7.27 35.76 26.72
N GLY A 239 -7.26 35.42 25.43
CA GLY A 239 -6.37 36.00 24.41
C GLY A 239 -4.87 35.73 24.63
N LYS A 240 -4.50 34.82 25.55
CA LYS A 240 -3.09 34.57 25.93
C LYS A 240 -2.71 33.11 25.92
N THR A 241 -3.64 32.24 26.27
CA THR A 241 -3.39 30.79 26.35
C THR A 241 -3.58 30.14 24.98
N PRO A 242 -2.57 29.47 24.41
CA PRO A 242 -2.74 28.75 23.17
C PRO A 242 -3.73 27.59 23.33
N LYS A 243 -4.76 27.58 22.51
CA LYS A 243 -5.72 26.47 22.41
C LYS A 243 -5.42 25.66 21.14
N PHE A 244 -5.14 24.38 21.34
CA PHE A 244 -5.01 23.46 20.24
C PHE A 244 -6.39 22.91 19.92
N ASN A 245 -6.99 23.35 18.83
CA ASN A 245 -8.24 22.80 18.32
C ASN A 245 -7.97 21.79 17.22
N ASP A 246 -8.72 20.70 17.21
CA ASP A 246 -8.82 19.78 16.08
C ASP A 246 -9.57 20.45 14.90
N GLY A 247 -8.94 21.45 14.29
CA GLY A 247 -9.48 22.17 13.14
C GLY A 247 -8.82 21.73 11.84
N SER A 248 -9.54 21.76 10.73
CA SER A 248 -8.93 21.59 9.42
C SER A 248 -8.16 22.86 9.03
N LEU A 249 -6.96 22.71 8.46
CA LEU A 249 -6.17 23.85 7.94
C LEU A 249 -6.90 24.55 6.78
N ALA A 250 -7.70 23.80 6.04
CA ALA A 250 -8.52 24.30 4.96
C ALA A 250 -9.83 23.49 4.87
N GLY A 251 -10.89 24.11 4.40
CA GLY A 251 -12.18 23.47 4.19
C GLY A 251 -12.10 22.41 3.10
N LYS A 252 -11.71 22.84 1.91
CA LYS A 252 -11.55 21.97 0.73
C LYS A 252 -10.28 22.36 -0.02
N TYR A 253 -9.79 21.45 -0.83
CA TYR A 253 -8.72 21.75 -1.77
C TYR A 253 -8.87 20.94 -3.06
N TRP A 254 -8.32 21.47 -4.13
CA TRP A 254 -7.99 20.70 -5.29
C TRP A 254 -6.56 21.01 -5.72
N ALA A 255 -5.91 20.05 -6.37
CA ALA A 255 -4.54 20.18 -6.83
C ALA A 255 -4.38 19.52 -8.19
N ALA A 256 -3.62 20.17 -9.06
CA ALA A 256 -3.14 19.62 -10.31
C ALA A 256 -1.61 19.67 -10.32
N THR A 257 -0.96 18.56 -10.56
CA THR A 257 0.50 18.46 -10.57
C THR A 257 0.97 17.83 -11.87
N LEU A 258 2.04 18.35 -12.42
CA LEU A 258 2.71 17.81 -13.59
C LEU A 258 4.17 17.60 -13.26
N GLY A 259 4.72 16.44 -13.58
CA GLY A 259 6.14 16.15 -13.35
C GLY A 259 6.67 15.16 -14.36
N GLY A 260 7.95 15.26 -14.66
CA GLY A 260 8.63 14.35 -15.57
C GLY A 260 10.13 14.41 -15.40
N GLN A 261 10.82 13.43 -15.97
CA GLN A 261 12.27 13.34 -15.93
C GLN A 261 12.82 13.17 -17.34
N VAL A 262 13.85 13.98 -17.67
CA VAL A 262 14.58 13.92 -18.94
C VAL A 262 16.06 13.72 -18.60
N GLY A 263 16.53 12.49 -18.70
CA GLY A 263 17.86 12.12 -18.24
C GLY A 263 18.05 12.38 -16.74
N ALA A 264 19.03 13.18 -16.39
CA ALA A 264 19.31 13.56 -14.99
C ALA A 264 18.47 14.75 -14.50
N LEU A 265 17.73 15.43 -15.38
CA LEU A 265 16.93 16.61 -15.08
C LEU A 265 15.48 16.20 -14.79
N GLY A 266 15.00 16.45 -13.58
CA GLY A 266 13.60 16.40 -13.20
C GLY A 266 12.95 17.78 -13.30
N LEU A 267 11.72 17.83 -13.80
CA LEU A 267 10.90 19.05 -13.85
C LEU A 267 9.56 18.78 -13.18
N ASN A 268 9.05 19.74 -12.44
CA ASN A 268 7.74 19.67 -11.82
C ASN A 268 7.06 21.04 -11.83
N ALA A 269 5.73 21.00 -11.90
CA ALA A 269 4.87 22.15 -11.73
C ALA A 269 3.60 21.73 -10.97
N GLY A 270 3.01 22.64 -10.24
CA GLY A 270 1.80 22.39 -9.49
C GLY A 270 0.94 23.62 -9.37
N TYR A 271 -0.37 23.39 -9.32
CA TYR A 271 -1.35 24.38 -8.93
C TYR A 271 -2.23 23.79 -7.84
N TYR A 272 -2.47 24.55 -6.79
CA TYR A 272 -3.15 24.14 -5.58
C TYR A 272 -4.11 25.24 -5.17
N ASP A 273 -5.36 24.89 -4.96
CA ASP A 273 -6.40 25.83 -4.56
C ASP A 273 -7.02 25.33 -3.24
N PHE A 274 -6.87 26.13 -2.20
CA PHE A 274 -7.35 25.86 -0.85
C PHE A 274 -8.49 26.81 -0.51
N LYS A 275 -9.61 26.25 -0.06
CA LYS A 275 -10.79 26.99 0.38
C LYS A 275 -10.84 27.07 1.90
N ASP A 276 -11.32 28.20 2.43
CA ASP A 276 -11.52 28.40 3.86
C ASP A 276 -10.27 28.11 4.70
N VAL A 277 -9.12 28.72 4.35
CA VAL A 277 -7.86 28.51 5.04
C VAL A 277 -7.90 29.16 6.43
N THR A 278 -7.87 28.34 7.48
CA THR A 278 -8.10 28.77 8.86
C THR A 278 -7.09 29.84 9.31
N ASN A 279 -5.82 29.66 8.99
CA ASN A 279 -4.76 30.60 9.36
C ASN A 279 -4.82 31.94 8.60
N LEU A 280 -5.60 32.00 7.55
CA LEU A 280 -5.86 33.21 6.77
C LEU A 280 -7.25 33.80 7.08
N GLY A 281 -7.84 33.45 8.22
CA GLY A 281 -9.15 33.94 8.64
C GLY A 281 -10.31 33.44 7.76
N GLY A 282 -10.20 32.25 7.17
CA GLY A 282 -11.18 31.67 6.29
C GLY A 282 -11.13 32.19 4.84
N GLN A 283 -10.03 32.81 4.44
CA GLN A 283 -9.81 33.22 3.04
C GLN A 283 -9.40 32.04 2.18
N ASP A 284 -9.67 32.11 0.90
CA ASP A 284 -9.15 31.18 -0.08
C ASP A 284 -7.70 31.53 -0.43
N ASP A 285 -6.90 30.52 -0.73
CA ASP A 285 -5.50 30.67 -1.15
C ASP A 285 -5.23 29.77 -2.35
N SER A 286 -4.72 30.35 -3.41
CA SER A 286 -4.24 29.61 -4.56
C SER A 286 -2.71 29.69 -4.66
N ILE A 287 -2.07 28.54 -4.75
CA ILE A 287 -0.63 28.42 -4.81
C ILE A 287 -0.24 27.76 -6.13
N TRP A 288 0.72 28.34 -6.83
CA TRP A 288 1.37 27.65 -7.92
C TRP A 288 2.87 27.48 -7.67
N SER A 289 3.42 26.42 -8.21
CA SER A 289 4.83 26.10 -8.06
C SER A 289 5.44 25.65 -9.37
N ILE A 290 6.73 25.93 -9.53
CA ILE A 290 7.55 25.35 -10.58
C ILE A 290 8.90 24.96 -9.96
N GLY A 291 9.38 23.77 -10.28
CA GLY A 291 10.62 23.26 -9.73
C GLY A 291 11.39 22.43 -10.73
N ALA A 292 12.69 22.34 -10.46
CA ALA A 292 13.60 21.49 -11.19
C ALA A 292 14.56 20.78 -10.22
N ASP A 293 14.96 19.57 -10.54
CA ASP A 293 16.01 18.87 -9.84
C ASP A 293 17.01 18.26 -10.84
N TYR A 294 18.27 18.24 -10.46
CA TYR A 294 19.35 17.67 -11.29
C TYR A 294 20.25 16.77 -10.45
N LYS A 295 20.45 15.53 -10.93
CA LYS A 295 21.37 14.57 -10.31
C LYS A 295 22.72 14.58 -11.00
N PHE A 296 23.78 14.70 -10.21
CA PHE A 296 25.17 14.60 -10.67
C PHE A 296 26.00 13.77 -9.67
N GLY A 297 26.33 12.56 -10.05
CA GLY A 297 26.95 11.58 -9.14
C GLY A 297 26.02 11.26 -7.96
N ASP A 298 26.55 11.38 -6.75
CA ASP A 298 25.83 11.14 -5.50
C ASP A 298 25.05 12.37 -5.01
N PHE A 299 25.17 13.50 -5.69
CA PHE A 299 24.52 14.75 -5.31
C PHE A 299 23.23 14.98 -6.10
N LYS A 300 22.29 15.66 -5.48
CA LYS A 300 21.06 16.13 -6.09
C LYS A 300 20.82 17.59 -5.76
N LEU A 301 20.96 18.46 -6.74
CA LEU A 301 20.54 19.85 -6.62
C LEU A 301 19.06 19.96 -6.95
N ASP A 302 18.27 20.62 -6.11
CA ASP A 302 16.88 20.95 -6.42
C ASP A 302 16.57 22.42 -6.08
N ALA A 303 15.65 22.99 -6.88
CA ALA A 303 15.16 24.33 -6.71
C ALA A 303 13.67 24.37 -7.03
N THR A 304 12.90 25.07 -6.20
CA THR A 304 11.46 25.27 -6.38
C THR A 304 11.12 26.73 -6.08
N TYR A 305 10.38 27.34 -6.99
CA TYR A 305 9.70 28.63 -6.79
C TYR A 305 8.23 28.39 -6.52
N LEU A 306 7.66 29.18 -5.60
CA LEU A 306 6.28 29.10 -5.15
C LEU A 306 5.70 30.53 -5.11
N ARG A 307 4.44 30.66 -5.48
CA ARG A 307 3.68 31.90 -5.25
C ARG A 307 2.30 31.55 -4.70
N SER A 308 1.92 32.26 -3.64
CA SER A 308 0.61 32.20 -3.00
C SER A 308 -0.14 33.49 -3.31
N ASP A 309 -1.35 33.35 -3.82
CA ASP A 309 -2.28 34.44 -4.11
C ASP A 309 -3.53 34.24 -3.25
N VAL A 310 -3.74 35.08 -2.24
CA VAL A 310 -4.86 35.03 -1.30
C VAL A 310 -5.97 36.00 -1.77
N ASP A 311 -7.24 35.59 -1.64
CA ASP A 311 -8.39 36.38 -2.12
C ASP A 311 -8.43 37.80 -1.56
N LYS A 312 -8.10 37.97 -0.30
CA LYS A 312 -7.89 39.29 0.29
C LYS A 312 -6.40 39.52 0.48
N GLN A 313 -5.86 40.45 -0.27
CA GLN A 313 -4.44 40.79 -0.22
C GLN A 313 -3.96 41.34 1.11
N GLU A 314 -4.88 41.75 2.00
CA GLU A 314 -4.56 42.29 3.31
C GLU A 314 -5.42 41.67 4.41
N ILE A 315 -4.78 41.10 5.43
CA ILE A 315 -5.41 40.62 6.66
C ILE A 315 -4.79 41.39 7.82
N GLY A 316 -5.62 42.12 8.56
CA GLY A 316 -5.13 42.94 9.67
C GLY A 316 -4.16 44.05 9.24
N GLY A 317 -4.28 44.56 8.02
CA GLY A 317 -3.41 45.60 7.46
C GLY A 317 -2.05 45.11 6.94
N GLN A 318 -1.86 43.81 6.84
CA GLN A 318 -0.64 43.21 6.29
C GLN A 318 -0.91 42.49 4.99
N LYS A 319 -0.04 42.69 4.00
CA LYS A 319 -0.05 41.91 2.76
C LYS A 319 0.20 40.44 3.06
N VAL A 320 -0.65 39.57 2.51
CA VAL A 320 -0.59 38.12 2.70
C VAL A 320 -0.16 37.36 1.46
N ASP A 321 -0.24 37.96 0.26
CA ASP A 321 0.36 37.35 -0.93
C ASP A 321 1.86 37.26 -0.79
N LYS A 322 2.41 36.10 -1.03
CA LYS A 322 3.85 35.85 -0.90
C LYS A 322 4.37 34.96 -2.00
N ASP A 323 5.59 35.26 -2.39
CA ASP A 323 6.39 34.37 -3.21
C ASP A 323 7.66 33.95 -2.45
N GLY A 324 8.23 32.84 -2.86
CA GLY A 324 9.43 32.31 -2.25
C GLY A 324 10.09 31.28 -3.13
N TYR A 325 11.34 30.97 -2.78
CA TYR A 325 12.09 29.89 -3.39
C TYR A 325 12.77 29.04 -2.33
N VAL A 326 12.96 27.77 -2.64
CA VAL A 326 13.69 26.81 -1.82
C VAL A 326 14.75 26.15 -2.70
N ILE A 327 15.96 26.09 -2.19
CA ILE A 327 17.10 25.43 -2.86
C ILE A 327 17.66 24.39 -1.90
N GLY A 328 17.92 23.19 -2.40
CA GLY A 328 18.51 22.08 -1.65
C GLY A 328 19.66 21.42 -2.41
N LEU A 329 20.60 20.83 -1.68
CA LEU A 329 21.76 20.08 -2.21
C LEU A 329 21.88 18.77 -1.44
#